data_915a1d9a1bf6aef2d3310adda15d103d
#
_entry.id   915a1d9a1bf6aef2d3310adda15d103d
#
_cell.length_a   1.000
_cell.length_b   1.000
_cell.length_c   1.000
_cell.angle_alpha   90.00
_cell.angle_beta   90.00
_cell.angle_gamma   90.00
#
_symmetry.space_group_name_H-M   'P 1'
#
loop_
_entity.id
_entity.type
_entity.pdbx_description
1 polymer ?
#
loop_
_entity_poly.entity_id
_entity_poly.type
_entity_poly.pdbx_seq_one_letter_code
_entity_poly.pdbx_strand_id
1 'polypeptide(L)'
;QHPTVQKMIDSFIEQYKGQADFDITLEAQPDSTTRDVLLGDVQNGADVFSFPDDQLSAMVAGGALAPVPNVQEVKDKMVAESVAAATVGDTLYAYPMTADNGYFLYYNKDYFTEDDVKTLDSILAVCEENGKKLSMELNSGWYMYSFFGNTGLSMNINEDGITNSCDWNTVDGDIKGLDVAEAIVNVISSPGFVSQPDGEWVAKAADGEVIAAVSGVWQAVAVKNIWGDDYGACKLPTYTCNGRQIQMASFTGYKMVGVNYYSKNKDWAFKLAQWLTNEQNQTLRFVEQNQGPSNKVAAASEEVAKVPAIAAVIEQSQYGVLQRIG
;
A
#
# COMPACT_ATOMS: atom_id res chain seq x y z
N GLN A 1 -5.91 11.27 -7.42
CA GLN A 1 -4.66 10.96 -8.14
C GLN A 1 -4.73 11.33 -9.63
N HIS A 2 -5.87 11.17 -10.29
CA HIS A 2 -6.03 11.44 -11.73
C HIS A 2 -5.58 12.87 -12.15
N PRO A 3 -5.96 13.96 -11.45
CA PRO A 3 -5.49 15.29 -11.84
C PRO A 3 -3.96 15.46 -11.74
N THR A 4 -3.32 14.86 -10.74
CA THR A 4 -1.86 14.89 -10.57
C THR A 4 -1.16 14.15 -11.71
N VAL A 5 -1.65 12.98 -12.09
CA VAL A 5 -1.11 12.20 -13.22
C VAL A 5 -1.30 12.96 -14.52
N GLN A 6 -2.42 13.65 -14.74
CA GLN A 6 -2.63 14.48 -15.92
C GLN A 6 -1.58 15.60 -16.02
N LYS A 7 -1.27 16.28 -14.92
CA LYS A 7 -0.19 17.29 -14.90
C LYS A 7 1.17 16.70 -15.30
N MET A 8 1.47 15.47 -14.88
CA MET A 8 2.70 14.78 -15.25
C MET A 8 2.74 14.46 -16.75
N ILE A 9 1.61 14.03 -17.33
CA ILE A 9 1.46 13.76 -18.77
C ILE A 9 1.60 15.06 -19.56
N ASP A 10 0.92 16.13 -19.14
CA ASP A 10 1.01 17.44 -19.80
C ASP A 10 2.45 17.97 -19.81
N SER A 11 3.17 17.80 -18.70
CA SER A 11 4.59 18.18 -18.61
C SER A 11 5.50 17.31 -19.47
N PHE A 12 5.17 16.02 -19.64
CA PHE A 12 5.87 15.13 -20.57
C PHE A 12 5.69 15.57 -22.02
N ILE A 13 4.45 15.87 -22.43
CA ILE A 13 4.14 16.34 -23.77
C ILE A 13 4.90 17.64 -24.08
N GLU A 14 4.92 18.60 -23.15
CA GLU A 14 5.66 19.85 -23.34
C GLU A 14 7.18 19.63 -23.44
N GLN A 15 7.74 18.74 -22.58
CA GLN A 15 9.17 18.39 -22.59
C GLN A 15 9.62 17.81 -23.93
N TYR A 16 8.78 17.02 -24.57
CA TYR A 16 9.12 16.33 -25.83
C TYR A 16 8.44 16.92 -27.06
N LYS A 17 7.90 18.13 -26.94
CA LYS A 17 7.25 18.88 -28.02
C LYS A 17 8.14 18.99 -29.26
N GLY A 18 7.58 18.66 -30.40
CA GLY A 18 8.29 18.67 -31.69
C GLY A 18 9.19 17.47 -31.98
N GLN A 19 9.27 16.50 -31.02
CA GLN A 19 9.95 15.22 -31.25
C GLN A 19 8.97 14.13 -31.72
N ALA A 20 7.71 14.21 -31.32
CA ALA A 20 6.62 13.37 -31.76
C ALA A 20 5.27 14.09 -31.56
N ASP A 21 4.23 13.59 -32.21
CA ASP A 21 2.84 13.95 -31.92
C ASP A 21 2.31 12.96 -30.89
N PHE A 22 1.87 13.50 -29.75
CA PHE A 22 1.38 12.69 -28.63
C PHE A 22 -0.14 12.75 -28.53
N ASP A 23 -0.77 11.58 -28.49
CA ASP A 23 -2.17 11.37 -28.11
C ASP A 23 -2.17 10.36 -26.95
N ILE A 24 -2.26 10.87 -25.71
CA ILE A 24 -2.18 10.06 -24.49
C ILE A 24 -3.50 10.13 -23.77
N THR A 25 -4.22 9.00 -23.73
CA THR A 25 -5.44 8.83 -22.95
C THR A 25 -5.11 8.30 -21.58
N LEU A 26 -5.58 8.97 -20.54
CA LEU A 26 -5.46 8.55 -19.16
C LEU A 26 -6.77 7.88 -18.70
N GLU A 27 -6.69 6.61 -18.33
CA GLU A 27 -7.80 5.83 -17.78
C GLU A 27 -7.58 5.51 -16.30
N ALA A 28 -8.63 5.67 -15.49
CA ALA A 28 -8.59 5.29 -14.10
C ALA A 28 -8.95 3.80 -13.94
N GLN A 29 -8.05 3.04 -13.31
CA GLN A 29 -8.25 1.64 -12.99
C GLN A 29 -7.91 1.40 -11.52
N PRO A 30 -8.78 0.72 -10.73
CA PRO A 30 -8.44 0.32 -9.38
C PRO A 30 -7.21 -0.60 -9.35
N ASP A 31 -6.29 -0.37 -8.41
CA ASP A 31 -5.08 -1.19 -8.27
C ASP A 31 -5.40 -2.68 -8.15
N SER A 32 -6.47 -3.04 -7.42
CA SER A 32 -6.90 -4.44 -7.20
C SER A 32 -7.31 -5.18 -8.48
N THR A 33 -7.64 -4.48 -9.55
CA THR A 33 -8.15 -5.08 -10.80
C THR A 33 -7.22 -4.85 -12.00
N THR A 34 -6.12 -4.11 -11.83
CA THR A 34 -5.20 -3.77 -12.93
C THR A 34 -4.67 -5.03 -13.62
N ARG A 35 -4.23 -6.03 -12.87
CA ARG A 35 -3.74 -7.32 -13.39
C ARG A 35 -4.79 -7.98 -14.28
N ASP A 36 -5.98 -8.14 -13.77
CA ASP A 36 -7.04 -8.92 -14.45
C ASP A 36 -7.51 -8.22 -15.72
N VAL A 37 -7.64 -6.90 -15.67
CA VAL A 37 -7.99 -6.10 -16.85
C VAL A 37 -6.90 -6.19 -17.92
N LEU A 38 -5.62 -6.05 -17.53
CA LEU A 38 -4.52 -6.11 -18.48
C LEU A 38 -4.35 -7.50 -19.09
N LEU A 39 -4.38 -8.56 -18.26
CA LEU A 39 -4.21 -9.93 -18.73
C LEU A 39 -5.43 -10.44 -19.53
N GLY A 40 -6.60 -9.81 -19.35
CA GLY A 40 -7.81 -10.11 -20.14
C GLY A 40 -7.65 -9.81 -21.63
N ASP A 41 -6.90 -8.75 -21.99
CA ASP A 41 -6.55 -8.40 -23.38
C ASP A 41 -5.20 -7.68 -23.43
N VAL A 42 -4.13 -8.41 -23.20
CA VAL A 42 -2.77 -7.84 -23.09
C VAL A 42 -2.30 -7.18 -24.40
N GLN A 43 -2.77 -7.64 -25.55
CA GLN A 43 -2.34 -7.10 -26.84
C GLN A 43 -2.94 -5.71 -27.17
N ASN A 44 -4.10 -5.42 -26.61
CA ASN A 44 -4.78 -4.13 -26.77
C ASN A 44 -4.86 -3.34 -25.46
N GLY A 45 -4.23 -3.83 -24.39
CA GLY A 45 -4.16 -3.13 -23.11
C GLY A 45 -3.33 -1.86 -23.14
N ALA A 46 -3.37 -1.08 -22.07
CA ALA A 46 -2.63 0.18 -21.96
C ALA A 46 -1.13 0.00 -22.24
N ASP A 47 -0.51 0.97 -22.94
CA ASP A 47 0.94 0.96 -23.21
C ASP A 47 1.78 1.11 -21.94
N VAL A 48 1.29 1.93 -20.99
CA VAL A 48 1.92 2.20 -19.69
C VAL A 48 0.84 2.10 -18.62
N PHE A 49 1.13 1.42 -17.53
CA PHE A 49 0.17 1.21 -16.43
C PHE A 49 0.86 1.14 -15.07
N SER A 50 0.15 1.58 -14.03
CA SER A 50 0.60 1.44 -12.64
C SER A 50 -0.07 0.24 -11.97
N PHE A 51 0.67 -0.42 -11.09
CA PHE A 51 0.18 -1.59 -10.34
C PHE A 51 1.00 -1.79 -9.04
N PRO A 52 0.44 -2.47 -8.04
CA PRO A 52 1.18 -2.86 -6.84
C PRO A 52 2.05 -4.09 -7.09
N ASP A 53 3.13 -4.22 -6.33
CA ASP A 53 4.18 -5.23 -6.53
C ASP A 53 3.72 -6.70 -6.36
N ASP A 54 2.64 -6.94 -5.63
CA ASP A 54 2.03 -8.28 -5.49
C ASP A 54 1.53 -8.86 -6.83
N GLN A 55 1.23 -8.01 -7.80
CA GLN A 55 0.78 -8.41 -9.15
C GLN A 55 1.93 -8.69 -10.13
N LEU A 56 3.16 -8.32 -9.78
CA LEU A 56 4.31 -8.39 -10.69
C LEU A 56 4.54 -9.79 -11.27
N SER A 57 4.59 -10.80 -10.40
CA SER A 57 4.88 -12.19 -10.83
C SER A 57 3.85 -12.72 -11.82
N ALA A 58 2.57 -12.46 -11.57
CA ALA A 58 1.48 -12.87 -12.47
C ALA A 58 1.56 -12.14 -13.83
N MET A 59 1.85 -10.85 -13.84
CA MET A 59 2.01 -10.06 -15.07
C MET A 59 3.24 -10.50 -15.89
N VAL A 60 4.34 -10.85 -15.22
CA VAL A 60 5.53 -11.40 -15.89
C VAL A 60 5.22 -12.78 -16.48
N ALA A 61 4.59 -13.67 -15.71
CA ALA A 61 4.18 -14.99 -16.19
C ALA A 61 3.18 -14.91 -17.36
N GLY A 62 2.28 -13.95 -17.34
CA GLY A 62 1.33 -13.66 -18.42
C GLY A 62 1.95 -12.94 -19.63
N GLY A 63 3.26 -12.62 -19.60
CA GLY A 63 3.98 -11.97 -20.69
C GLY A 63 3.53 -10.51 -20.94
N ALA A 64 2.95 -9.85 -19.96
CA ALA A 64 2.41 -8.49 -20.12
C ALA A 64 3.48 -7.40 -20.02
N LEU A 65 4.58 -7.65 -19.30
CA LEU A 65 5.60 -6.65 -18.99
C LEU A 65 6.82 -6.73 -19.91
N ALA A 66 7.25 -5.60 -20.44
CA ALA A 66 8.52 -5.45 -21.12
C ALA A 66 9.65 -5.23 -20.10
N PRO A 67 10.82 -5.91 -20.24
CA PRO A 67 11.97 -5.65 -19.40
C PRO A 67 12.45 -4.20 -19.49
N VAL A 68 12.79 -3.60 -18.35
CA VAL A 68 13.29 -2.21 -18.26
C VAL A 68 14.68 -2.11 -18.92
N PRO A 69 14.89 -1.21 -19.90
CA PRO A 69 16.16 -1.15 -20.63
C PRO A 69 17.28 -0.44 -19.85
N ASN A 70 16.96 0.51 -18.98
CA ASN A 70 17.92 1.37 -18.27
C ASN A 70 18.09 0.98 -16.81
N VAL A 71 18.31 -0.31 -16.57
CA VAL A 71 18.35 -0.95 -15.22
C VAL A 71 19.28 -0.22 -14.25
N GLN A 72 20.50 0.14 -14.70
CA GLN A 72 21.47 0.76 -13.79
C GLN A 72 21.01 2.15 -13.32
N GLU A 73 20.42 2.94 -14.20
CA GLU A 73 19.88 4.25 -13.85
C GLU A 73 18.77 4.14 -12.80
N VAL A 74 17.88 3.14 -12.93
CA VAL A 74 16.82 2.89 -11.95
C VAL A 74 17.42 2.49 -10.61
N LYS A 75 18.40 1.57 -10.57
CA LYS A 75 19.11 1.14 -9.36
C LYS A 75 19.81 2.30 -8.65
N ASP A 76 20.39 3.22 -9.39
CA ASP A 76 21.09 4.36 -8.82
C ASP A 76 20.14 5.36 -8.17
N LYS A 77 18.96 5.55 -8.73
CA LYS A 77 17.98 6.58 -8.31
C LYS A 77 16.94 6.11 -7.31
N MET A 78 16.58 4.82 -7.31
CA MET A 78 15.49 4.27 -6.47
C MET A 78 16.02 3.55 -5.24
N VAL A 79 15.21 3.49 -4.17
CA VAL A 79 15.55 2.70 -2.97
C VAL A 79 15.67 1.22 -3.34
N ALA A 80 16.64 0.53 -2.74
CA ALA A 80 17.04 -0.81 -3.15
C ALA A 80 15.90 -1.83 -3.04
N GLU A 81 15.10 -1.71 -1.98
CA GLU A 81 13.97 -2.59 -1.71
C GLU A 81 12.88 -2.48 -2.77
N SER A 82 12.60 -1.26 -3.26
CA SER A 82 11.62 -1.04 -4.33
C SER A 82 12.10 -1.58 -5.68
N VAL A 83 13.42 -1.53 -5.93
CA VAL A 83 14.03 -2.15 -7.11
C VAL A 83 13.94 -3.68 -7.02
N ALA A 84 14.22 -4.24 -5.84
CA ALA A 84 14.08 -5.67 -5.61
C ALA A 84 12.62 -6.14 -5.79
N ALA A 85 11.65 -5.36 -5.31
CA ALA A 85 10.23 -5.65 -5.51
C ALA A 85 9.78 -5.61 -6.98
N ALA A 86 10.44 -4.79 -7.83
CA ALA A 86 10.17 -4.67 -9.26
C ALA A 86 10.96 -5.68 -10.13
N THR A 87 11.69 -6.62 -9.50
CA THR A 87 12.59 -7.57 -10.17
C THR A 87 12.06 -8.99 -10.01
N VAL A 88 12.04 -9.76 -11.10
CA VAL A 88 11.76 -11.20 -11.11
C VAL A 88 12.98 -11.93 -11.69
N GLY A 89 13.56 -12.86 -10.91
CA GLY A 89 14.87 -13.41 -11.23
C GLY A 89 15.93 -12.30 -11.27
N ASP A 90 16.63 -12.18 -12.40
CA ASP A 90 17.64 -11.13 -12.60
C ASP A 90 17.14 -9.94 -13.46
N THR A 91 15.85 -9.92 -13.77
CA THR A 91 15.27 -8.95 -14.70
C THR A 91 14.37 -7.94 -14.01
N LEU A 92 14.65 -6.66 -14.19
CA LEU A 92 13.80 -5.56 -13.75
C LEU A 92 12.67 -5.36 -14.76
N TYR A 93 11.40 -5.38 -14.31
CA TYR A 93 10.23 -5.30 -15.17
C TYR A 93 9.40 -4.02 -15.02
N ALA A 94 9.67 -3.22 -13.98
CA ALA A 94 8.90 -1.99 -13.77
C ALA A 94 9.76 -0.91 -13.12
N TYR A 95 9.28 0.33 -13.21
CA TYR A 95 9.87 1.49 -12.56
C TYR A 95 9.20 1.71 -11.21
N PRO A 96 9.93 1.66 -10.08
CA PRO A 96 9.37 1.97 -8.77
C PRO A 96 8.80 3.39 -8.70
N MET A 97 7.59 3.54 -8.15
CA MET A 97 6.90 4.81 -8.07
C MET A 97 6.68 5.28 -6.63
N THR A 98 6.16 4.38 -5.77
CA THR A 98 5.98 4.68 -4.34
C THR A 98 6.55 3.57 -3.47
N ALA A 99 6.88 3.90 -2.21
CA ALA A 99 7.38 2.97 -1.19
C ALA A 99 6.50 3.01 0.07
N ASP A 100 5.20 3.12 -0.12
CA ASP A 100 4.24 3.40 0.94
C ASP A 100 2.97 2.53 0.88
N ASN A 101 3.01 1.45 0.11
CA ASN A 101 1.88 0.55 -0.04
C ASN A 101 1.77 -0.41 1.17
N GLY A 102 1.42 0.14 2.31
CA GLY A 102 1.21 -0.55 3.57
C GLY A 102 0.12 0.16 4.38
N TYR A 103 -0.28 -0.43 5.50
CA TYR A 103 -1.30 0.12 6.36
C TYR A 103 -0.84 0.22 7.81
N PHE A 104 -1.44 1.14 8.53
CA PHE A 104 -1.10 1.53 9.89
C PHE A 104 -2.34 2.11 10.59
N LEU A 105 -2.20 2.63 11.80
CA LEU A 105 -3.31 3.20 12.56
C LEU A 105 -3.38 4.71 12.39
N TYR A 106 -4.54 5.23 11.98
CA TYR A 106 -4.97 6.61 12.14
C TYR A 106 -5.75 6.77 13.43
N TYR A 107 -5.59 7.90 14.14
CA TYR A 107 -6.38 8.22 15.32
C TYR A 107 -6.54 9.73 15.51
N ASN A 108 -7.64 10.12 16.14
CA ASN A 108 -7.91 11.51 16.48
C ASN A 108 -7.40 11.81 17.90
N LYS A 109 -6.44 12.73 18.02
CA LYS A 109 -5.78 13.13 19.27
C LYS A 109 -6.71 13.79 20.29
N ASP A 110 -7.89 14.27 19.88
CA ASP A 110 -8.93 14.74 20.81
C ASP A 110 -9.45 13.64 21.73
N TYR A 111 -9.32 12.36 21.29
CA TYR A 111 -9.83 11.20 22.03
C TYR A 111 -8.71 10.32 22.57
N PHE A 112 -7.55 10.28 21.94
CA PHE A 112 -6.48 9.34 22.24
C PHE A 112 -5.19 10.02 22.63
N THR A 113 -4.56 9.53 23.70
CA THR A 113 -3.14 9.77 23.98
C THR A 113 -2.27 8.78 23.22
N GLU A 114 -0.94 8.99 23.21
CA GLU A 114 0.02 8.04 22.64
C GLU A 114 0.04 6.69 23.37
N ASP A 115 -0.37 6.64 24.63
CA ASP A 115 -0.45 5.39 25.41
C ASP A 115 -1.70 4.59 25.02
N ASP A 116 -2.81 5.25 24.75
CA ASP A 116 -4.08 4.60 24.40
C ASP A 116 -4.01 3.83 23.09
N VAL A 117 -3.14 4.26 22.15
CA VAL A 117 -3.02 3.64 20.82
C VAL A 117 -2.01 2.49 20.76
N LYS A 118 -1.40 2.09 21.88
CA LYS A 118 -0.41 1.01 21.93
C LYS A 118 -1.03 -0.38 21.86
N THR A 119 -2.26 -0.54 22.36
CA THR A 119 -2.97 -1.83 22.33
C THR A 119 -4.36 -1.68 21.74
N LEU A 120 -4.80 -2.70 21.02
CA LEU A 120 -6.13 -2.73 20.42
C LEU A 120 -7.23 -2.72 21.49
N ASP A 121 -6.98 -3.38 22.62
CA ASP A 121 -7.90 -3.39 23.75
C ASP A 121 -8.14 -1.97 24.31
N SER A 122 -7.09 -1.16 24.44
CA SER A 122 -7.21 0.23 24.90
C SER A 122 -7.95 1.10 23.88
N ILE A 123 -7.64 0.95 22.60
CA ILE A 123 -8.32 1.68 21.52
C ILE A 123 -9.81 1.39 21.54
N LEU A 124 -10.19 0.11 21.65
CA LEU A 124 -11.61 -0.29 21.69
C LEU A 124 -12.31 0.24 22.93
N ALA A 125 -11.64 0.24 24.09
CA ALA A 125 -12.20 0.79 25.34
C ALA A 125 -12.48 2.30 25.20
N VAL A 126 -11.53 3.08 24.67
CA VAL A 126 -11.73 4.53 24.41
C VAL A 126 -12.87 4.76 23.43
N CYS A 127 -12.96 3.97 22.36
CA CYS A 127 -14.06 4.05 21.41
C CYS A 127 -15.41 3.77 22.08
N GLU A 128 -15.50 2.71 22.88
CA GLU A 128 -16.73 2.32 23.59
C GLU A 128 -17.17 3.38 24.62
N GLU A 129 -16.25 3.87 25.44
CA GLU A 129 -16.51 4.91 26.44
C GLU A 129 -17.07 6.20 25.83
N ASN A 130 -16.64 6.54 24.61
CA ASN A 130 -17.08 7.72 23.88
C ASN A 130 -18.26 7.45 22.93
N GLY A 131 -18.76 6.20 22.84
CA GLY A 131 -19.79 5.83 21.87
C GLY A 131 -19.34 5.98 20.42
N LYS A 132 -18.04 5.78 20.16
CA LYS A 132 -17.37 5.93 18.86
C LYS A 132 -16.83 4.59 18.36
N LYS A 133 -16.14 4.61 17.20
CA LYS A 133 -15.67 3.39 16.54
C LYS A 133 -14.21 3.48 16.11
N LEU A 134 -13.53 2.32 16.22
CA LEU A 134 -12.40 1.96 15.40
C LEU A 134 -12.91 1.27 14.14
N SER A 135 -12.44 1.69 12.97
CA SER A 135 -12.75 1.08 11.68
C SER A 135 -11.59 0.27 11.12
N MET A 136 -11.88 -0.94 10.61
CA MET A 136 -10.94 -1.77 9.87
C MET A 136 -11.69 -2.70 8.91
N GLU A 137 -11.18 -2.88 7.69
CA GLU A 137 -11.78 -3.78 6.70
C GLU A 137 -11.38 -5.24 6.93
N LEU A 138 -12.18 -6.01 7.70
CA LEU A 138 -11.87 -7.41 8.03
C LEU A 138 -12.40 -8.45 7.02
N ASN A 139 -13.12 -8.04 5.98
CA ASN A 139 -13.48 -8.90 4.85
C ASN A 139 -12.38 -8.96 3.76
N SER A 140 -11.29 -8.23 3.94
CA SER A 140 -10.11 -8.24 3.08
C SER A 140 -8.97 -9.05 3.70
N GLY A 141 -8.44 -10.03 2.96
CA GLY A 141 -7.26 -10.80 3.37
C GLY A 141 -6.03 -9.91 3.58
N TRP A 142 -5.95 -8.79 2.85
CA TRP A 142 -4.92 -7.76 3.01
C TRP A 142 -4.83 -7.26 4.46
N TYR A 143 -5.95 -6.81 5.03
CA TYR A 143 -6.00 -6.33 6.40
C TYR A 143 -6.04 -7.45 7.44
N MET A 144 -6.68 -8.57 7.14
CA MET A 144 -6.78 -9.70 8.07
C MET A 144 -5.42 -10.31 8.41
N TYR A 145 -4.44 -10.22 7.52
CA TYR A 145 -3.07 -10.64 7.78
C TYR A 145 -2.50 -10.03 9.07
N SER A 146 -2.95 -8.84 9.47
CA SER A 146 -2.46 -8.16 10.67
C SER A 146 -2.61 -8.97 11.96
N PHE A 147 -3.58 -9.85 12.04
CA PHE A 147 -3.79 -10.73 13.17
C PHE A 147 -2.95 -12.02 13.11
N PHE A 148 -2.63 -12.52 11.93
CA PHE A 148 -1.88 -13.76 11.76
C PHE A 148 -0.37 -13.55 11.76
N GLY A 149 0.11 -12.42 11.27
CA GLY A 149 1.53 -12.10 11.33
C GLY A 149 2.04 -11.99 12.77
N ASN A 150 3.33 -12.25 12.98
CA ASN A 150 4.00 -12.26 14.29
C ASN A 150 3.46 -13.28 15.31
N THR A 151 2.53 -14.15 14.94
CA THR A 151 2.01 -15.24 15.81
C THR A 151 2.88 -16.51 15.73
N GLY A 152 3.74 -16.60 14.75
CA GLY A 152 4.44 -17.83 14.36
C GLY A 152 3.70 -18.62 13.29
N LEU A 153 2.44 -18.29 13.00
CA LEU A 153 1.70 -18.85 11.87
C LEU A 153 2.18 -18.22 10.56
N SER A 154 2.25 -19.02 9.53
CA SER A 154 2.85 -18.62 8.26
C SER A 154 1.90 -18.73 7.06
N MET A 155 2.18 -17.92 6.07
CA MET A 155 1.63 -18.02 4.74
C MET A 155 2.74 -17.65 3.75
N ASN A 156 3.20 -18.60 2.97
CA ASN A 156 4.41 -18.45 2.13
C ASN A 156 4.19 -19.04 0.75
N ILE A 157 4.93 -18.50 -0.23
CA ILE A 157 5.15 -19.20 -1.49
C ILE A 157 6.19 -20.29 -1.29
N ASN A 158 5.96 -21.47 -1.84
CA ASN A 158 6.87 -22.59 -1.76
C ASN A 158 8.10 -22.41 -2.68
N GLU A 159 9.12 -23.26 -2.52
CA GLU A 159 10.36 -23.20 -3.32
C GLU A 159 10.13 -23.34 -4.83
N ASP A 160 9.01 -23.94 -5.24
CA ASP A 160 8.62 -24.05 -6.66
C ASP A 160 8.19 -22.70 -7.28
N GLY A 161 7.98 -21.66 -6.46
CA GLY A 161 7.54 -20.34 -6.90
C GLY A 161 6.11 -20.30 -7.45
N ILE A 162 5.32 -21.37 -7.28
CA ILE A 162 3.99 -21.55 -7.88
C ILE A 162 2.94 -21.89 -6.84
N THR A 163 3.26 -22.81 -5.91
CA THR A 163 2.32 -23.25 -4.88
C THR A 163 2.53 -22.50 -3.58
N ASN A 164 1.47 -22.40 -2.77
CA ASN A 164 1.49 -21.72 -1.49
C ASN A 164 1.35 -22.72 -0.34
N SER A 165 1.95 -22.41 0.80
CA SER A 165 1.71 -23.07 2.07
C SER A 165 1.07 -22.08 3.04
N CYS A 166 0.11 -22.56 3.83
CA CYS A 166 -0.56 -21.78 4.87
C CYS A 166 -0.89 -22.72 6.04
N ASP A 167 -0.44 -22.34 7.23
CA ASP A 167 -0.70 -23.09 8.46
C ASP A 167 -1.63 -22.38 9.44
N TRP A 168 -2.40 -21.41 8.96
CA TRP A 168 -3.34 -20.62 9.76
C TRP A 168 -4.44 -21.45 10.43
N ASN A 169 -4.64 -22.69 10.02
CA ASN A 169 -5.57 -23.64 10.61
C ASN A 169 -4.89 -24.68 11.54
N THR A 170 -3.62 -24.49 11.87
CA THR A 170 -2.89 -25.42 12.73
C THR A 170 -3.53 -25.53 14.13
N VAL A 171 -3.46 -26.71 14.69
CA VAL A 171 -3.88 -27.03 16.08
C VAL A 171 -2.67 -27.21 17.00
N ASP A 172 -1.47 -27.05 16.46
CA ASP A 172 -0.19 -27.20 17.14
C ASP A 172 0.49 -25.86 17.37
N GLY A 173 1.44 -25.79 18.28
CA GLY A 173 2.22 -24.61 18.60
C GLY A 173 1.68 -23.78 19.75
N ASP A 174 2.39 -22.71 20.06
CA ASP A 174 2.08 -21.78 21.16
C ASP A 174 0.83 -20.94 20.90
N ILE A 175 0.64 -20.54 19.65
CA ILE A 175 -0.55 -19.85 19.15
C ILE A 175 -1.10 -20.67 17.99
N LYS A 176 -2.37 -20.99 18.06
CA LYS A 176 -3.09 -21.79 17.09
C LYS A 176 -3.97 -20.90 16.23
N GLY A 177 -4.37 -21.37 15.08
CA GLY A 177 -5.31 -20.64 14.24
C GLY A 177 -6.61 -20.31 14.94
N LEU A 178 -7.11 -21.20 15.82
CA LEU A 178 -8.30 -20.96 16.63
C LEU A 178 -8.12 -19.80 17.61
N ASP A 179 -6.96 -19.67 18.26
CA ASP A 179 -6.67 -18.57 19.20
C ASP A 179 -6.75 -17.21 18.46
N VAL A 180 -6.24 -17.14 17.23
CA VAL A 180 -6.33 -15.93 16.39
C VAL A 180 -7.78 -15.66 15.98
N ALA A 181 -8.52 -16.69 15.57
CA ALA A 181 -9.93 -16.54 15.22
C ALA A 181 -10.77 -16.05 16.39
N GLU A 182 -10.54 -16.57 17.60
CA GLU A 182 -11.21 -16.11 18.83
C GLU A 182 -10.87 -14.65 19.15
N ALA A 183 -9.61 -14.24 18.98
CA ALA A 183 -9.19 -12.84 19.15
C ALA A 183 -9.90 -11.91 18.15
N ILE A 184 -10.00 -12.30 16.88
CA ILE A 184 -10.74 -11.55 15.85
C ILE A 184 -12.23 -11.43 16.23
N VAL A 185 -12.86 -12.52 16.66
CA VAL A 185 -14.27 -12.51 17.10
C VAL A 185 -14.47 -11.56 18.28
N ASN A 186 -13.55 -11.53 19.25
CA ASN A 186 -13.62 -10.59 20.38
C ASN A 186 -13.55 -9.13 19.89
N VAL A 187 -12.68 -8.80 18.95
CA VAL A 187 -12.58 -7.47 18.35
C VAL A 187 -13.87 -7.08 17.63
N ILE A 188 -14.39 -7.95 16.76
CA ILE A 188 -15.62 -7.69 15.99
C ILE A 188 -16.84 -7.53 16.92
N SER A 189 -16.86 -8.22 18.06
CA SER A 189 -17.96 -8.18 19.01
C SER A 189 -17.95 -6.92 19.90
N SER A 190 -16.85 -6.14 19.90
CA SER A 190 -16.77 -4.91 20.67
C SER A 190 -17.73 -3.85 20.12
N PRO A 191 -18.51 -3.19 21.01
CA PRO A 191 -19.29 -2.00 20.61
C PRO A 191 -18.44 -0.86 20.05
N GLY A 192 -17.13 -0.81 20.35
CA GLY A 192 -16.17 0.17 19.84
C GLY A 192 -15.62 -0.13 18.44
N PHE A 193 -16.05 -1.23 17.80
CA PHE A 193 -15.53 -1.66 16.50
C PHE A 193 -16.57 -1.57 15.36
N VAL A 194 -16.09 -1.33 14.13
CA VAL A 194 -16.88 -1.49 12.90
C VAL A 194 -15.99 -2.03 11.78
N SER A 195 -16.45 -3.08 11.07
CA SER A 195 -15.84 -3.52 9.83
C SER A 195 -16.57 -2.91 8.65
N GLN A 196 -15.86 -2.23 7.78
CA GLN A 196 -16.39 -1.63 6.56
C GLN A 196 -15.27 -1.51 5.52
N PRO A 197 -15.61 -1.41 4.21
CA PRO A 197 -14.62 -1.22 3.15
C PRO A 197 -13.70 -0.03 3.41
N ASP A 198 -12.41 -0.18 3.05
CA ASP A 198 -11.45 0.92 3.20
C ASP A 198 -11.88 2.15 2.37
N GLY A 199 -11.78 3.31 2.99
CA GLY A 199 -12.24 4.58 2.42
C GLY A 199 -13.65 4.99 2.84
N GLU A 200 -14.57 4.07 3.11
CA GLU A 200 -15.92 4.42 3.60
C GLU A 200 -15.89 5.04 5.01
N TRP A 201 -14.91 4.64 5.83
CA TRP A 201 -14.72 5.19 7.16
C TRP A 201 -14.43 6.70 7.18
N VAL A 202 -13.90 7.25 6.08
CA VAL A 202 -13.56 8.69 5.98
C VAL A 202 -14.80 9.56 6.14
N ALA A 203 -15.93 9.20 5.53
CA ALA A 203 -17.20 9.89 5.71
C ALA A 203 -17.70 9.78 7.16
N LYS A 204 -17.56 8.59 7.77
CA LYS A 204 -17.90 8.35 9.17
C LYS A 204 -17.02 9.13 10.15
N ALA A 205 -15.75 9.34 9.81
CA ALA A 205 -14.85 10.20 10.58
C ALA A 205 -15.27 11.67 10.50
N ALA A 206 -15.71 12.14 9.32
CA ALA A 206 -16.25 13.49 9.15
C ALA A 206 -17.54 13.71 9.97
N ASP A 207 -18.37 12.67 10.10
CA ASP A 207 -19.58 12.70 10.94
C ASP A 207 -19.27 12.50 12.44
N GLY A 208 -18.00 12.28 12.80
CA GLY A 208 -17.55 12.05 14.17
C GLY A 208 -17.94 10.68 14.75
N GLU A 209 -18.34 9.71 13.93
CA GLU A 209 -18.65 8.33 14.35
C GLU A 209 -17.37 7.51 14.52
N VAL A 210 -16.43 7.60 13.57
CA VAL A 210 -15.14 6.92 13.58
C VAL A 210 -14.06 7.88 14.08
N ILE A 211 -13.31 7.47 15.10
CA ILE A 211 -12.23 8.26 15.71
C ILE A 211 -10.86 7.58 15.59
N ALA A 212 -10.82 6.32 15.13
CA ALA A 212 -9.61 5.61 14.76
C ALA A 212 -9.87 4.69 13.56
N ALA A 213 -8.87 4.45 12.72
CA ALA A 213 -9.02 3.55 11.58
C ALA A 213 -7.69 2.93 11.17
N VAL A 214 -7.73 1.67 10.71
CA VAL A 214 -6.61 1.03 10.03
C VAL A 214 -6.75 1.27 8.53
N SER A 215 -5.79 1.97 7.94
CA SER A 215 -5.73 2.30 6.52
C SER A 215 -4.32 2.71 6.12
N GLY A 216 -4.09 3.08 4.88
CA GLY A 216 -2.78 3.49 4.36
C GLY A 216 -2.67 4.98 4.02
N VAL A 217 -1.51 5.38 3.50
CA VAL A 217 -1.20 6.79 3.19
C VAL A 217 -2.17 7.42 2.18
N TRP A 218 -2.87 6.63 1.39
CA TRP A 218 -3.88 7.10 0.42
C TRP A 218 -5.04 7.87 1.05
N GLN A 219 -5.25 7.74 2.37
CA GLN A 219 -6.25 8.51 3.12
C GLN A 219 -5.68 9.73 3.84
N ALA A 220 -4.36 9.93 3.84
CA ALA A 220 -3.70 10.97 4.66
C ALA A 220 -4.23 12.38 4.40
N VAL A 221 -4.48 12.74 3.15
CA VAL A 221 -5.02 14.05 2.78
C VAL A 221 -6.45 14.22 3.31
N ALA A 222 -7.29 13.20 3.15
CA ALA A 222 -8.67 13.25 3.63
C ALA A 222 -8.73 13.34 5.16
N VAL A 223 -7.92 12.55 5.87
CA VAL A 223 -7.83 12.55 7.33
C VAL A 223 -7.35 13.91 7.86
N LYS A 224 -6.31 14.49 7.25
CA LYS A 224 -5.83 15.83 7.60
C LYS A 224 -6.91 16.91 7.42
N ASN A 225 -7.73 16.80 6.39
CA ASN A 225 -8.83 17.73 6.16
C ASN A 225 -9.95 17.60 7.20
N ILE A 226 -10.15 16.41 7.77
CA ILE A 226 -11.21 16.14 8.76
C ILE A 226 -10.74 16.48 10.17
N TRP A 227 -9.56 15.98 10.58
CA TRP A 227 -9.08 16.11 11.96
C TRP A 227 -8.06 17.24 12.15
N GLY A 228 -7.62 17.90 11.09
CA GLY A 228 -6.71 19.05 11.20
C GLY A 228 -5.42 18.71 11.92
N ASP A 229 -5.11 19.45 12.99
CA ASP A 229 -3.90 19.26 13.81
C ASP A 229 -4.04 18.12 14.83
N ASP A 230 -5.27 17.64 15.06
CA ASP A 230 -5.55 16.48 15.92
C ASP A 230 -5.38 15.14 15.19
N TYR A 231 -5.01 15.18 13.91
CA TYR A 231 -4.62 14.02 13.13
C TYR A 231 -3.36 13.36 13.71
N GLY A 232 -3.51 12.11 14.13
CA GLY A 232 -2.46 11.21 14.57
C GLY A 232 -2.32 10.00 13.65
N ALA A 233 -1.10 9.48 13.53
CA ALA A 233 -0.83 8.21 12.87
C ALA A 233 0.35 7.52 13.55
N CYS A 234 0.28 6.20 13.70
CA CYS A 234 1.33 5.38 14.27
C CYS A 234 1.27 3.96 13.72
N LYS A 235 2.28 3.14 13.99
CA LYS A 235 2.22 1.71 13.67
C LYS A 235 0.96 1.07 14.25
N LEU A 236 0.58 -0.10 13.74
CA LEU A 236 -0.50 -0.90 14.31
C LEU A 236 -0.23 -1.25 15.78
N PRO A 237 -1.28 -1.34 16.61
CA PRO A 237 -1.16 -1.70 18.02
C PRO A 237 -0.75 -3.17 18.20
N THR A 238 -0.52 -3.56 19.46
CA THR A 238 -0.59 -4.96 19.84
C THR A 238 -2.06 -5.36 20.06
N TYR A 239 -2.35 -6.66 20.01
CA TYR A 239 -3.66 -7.21 20.36
C TYR A 239 -3.51 -8.43 21.27
N THR A 240 -4.52 -8.70 22.06
CA THR A 240 -4.54 -9.86 22.95
C THR A 240 -4.92 -11.13 22.19
N CYS A 241 -4.00 -12.12 22.15
CA CYS A 241 -4.22 -13.44 21.59
C CYS A 241 -3.69 -14.50 22.55
N ASN A 242 -4.54 -15.43 22.95
CA ASN A 242 -4.19 -16.49 23.92
C ASN A 242 -3.47 -15.96 25.17
N GLY A 243 -3.98 -14.84 25.75
CA GLY A 243 -3.42 -14.20 26.94
C GLY A 243 -2.07 -13.50 26.74
N ARG A 244 -1.61 -13.32 25.53
CA ARG A 244 -0.36 -12.61 25.17
C ARG A 244 -0.66 -11.37 24.33
N GLN A 245 0.19 -10.37 24.44
CA GLN A 245 0.18 -9.22 23.55
C GLN A 245 1.02 -9.55 22.32
N ILE A 246 0.40 -9.55 21.15
CA ILE A 246 1.03 -9.81 19.86
C ILE A 246 1.03 -8.51 19.06
N GLN A 247 2.19 -8.10 18.55
CA GLN A 247 2.29 -6.95 17.65
C GLN A 247 1.58 -7.27 16.33
N MET A 248 0.58 -6.48 15.96
CA MET A 248 -0.08 -6.63 14.66
C MET A 248 0.91 -6.41 13.53
N ALA A 249 0.89 -7.30 12.56
CA ALA A 249 1.71 -7.23 11.35
C ALA A 249 0.99 -6.47 10.25
N SER A 250 1.67 -6.25 9.13
CA SER A 250 1.06 -5.72 7.92
C SER A 250 1.69 -6.32 6.67
N PHE A 251 0.99 -6.24 5.56
CA PHE A 251 1.69 -6.22 4.30
C PHE A 251 2.37 -4.86 4.13
N THR A 252 3.48 -4.87 3.43
CA THR A 252 4.19 -3.68 2.97
C THR A 252 4.48 -3.88 1.48
N GLY A 253 4.57 -2.82 0.73
CA GLY A 253 4.77 -2.97 -0.70
C GLY A 253 5.08 -1.66 -1.40
N TYR A 254 5.12 -1.77 -2.71
CA TYR A 254 5.53 -0.73 -3.62
C TYR A 254 4.51 -0.62 -4.75
N LYS A 255 4.24 0.60 -5.20
CA LYS A 255 3.57 0.79 -6.49
C LYS A 255 4.62 1.10 -7.54
N MET A 256 4.38 0.60 -8.72
CA MET A 256 5.33 0.72 -9.83
C MET A 256 4.61 0.98 -11.15
N VAL A 257 5.38 1.40 -12.13
CA VAL A 257 4.90 1.67 -13.49
C VAL A 257 5.57 0.68 -14.45
N GLY A 258 4.76 -0.11 -15.12
CA GLY A 258 5.18 -1.05 -16.16
C GLY A 258 4.89 -0.57 -17.54
N VAL A 259 5.61 -1.14 -18.52
CA VAL A 259 5.40 -0.96 -19.95
C VAL A 259 4.90 -2.27 -20.55
N ASN A 260 3.81 -2.19 -21.31
CA ASN A 260 3.24 -3.35 -21.98
C ASN A 260 4.20 -3.93 -23.01
N TYR A 261 4.45 -5.23 -22.91
CA TYR A 261 5.32 -5.93 -23.86
C TYR A 261 4.83 -5.81 -25.31
N TYR A 262 3.53 -5.70 -25.53
CA TYR A 262 2.89 -5.60 -26.85
C TYR A 262 2.69 -4.16 -27.34
N SER A 263 3.11 -3.16 -26.55
CA SER A 263 3.07 -1.75 -26.98
C SER A 263 3.71 -1.58 -28.36
N LYS A 264 3.05 -0.85 -29.23
CA LYS A 264 3.56 -0.45 -30.54
C LYS A 264 4.47 0.77 -30.45
N ASN A 265 4.43 1.47 -29.32
CA ASN A 265 5.15 2.72 -29.04
C ASN A 265 6.20 2.54 -27.93
N LYS A 266 6.87 1.38 -27.83
CA LYS A 266 7.72 0.99 -26.69
C LYS A 266 8.71 2.05 -26.25
N ASP A 267 9.41 2.70 -27.20
CA ASP A 267 10.42 3.71 -26.87
C ASP A 267 9.80 4.91 -26.14
N TRP A 268 8.63 5.36 -26.57
CA TRP A 268 7.90 6.44 -25.92
C TRP A 268 7.21 5.98 -24.63
N ALA A 269 6.73 4.76 -24.59
CA ALA A 269 6.16 4.16 -23.38
C ALA A 269 7.21 4.05 -22.25
N PHE A 270 8.45 3.64 -22.56
CA PHE A 270 9.54 3.65 -21.59
C PHE A 270 9.91 5.06 -21.13
N LYS A 271 9.97 6.03 -22.04
CA LYS A 271 10.21 7.43 -21.68
C LYS A 271 9.11 7.98 -20.78
N LEU A 272 7.84 7.66 -21.06
CA LEU A 272 6.71 8.07 -20.23
C LEU A 272 6.76 7.39 -18.86
N ALA A 273 7.00 6.08 -18.77
CA ALA A 273 7.11 5.35 -17.51
C ALA A 273 8.25 5.92 -16.64
N GLN A 274 9.41 6.19 -17.23
CA GLN A 274 10.53 6.82 -16.54
C GLN A 274 10.21 8.26 -16.11
N TRP A 275 9.48 9.02 -16.94
CA TRP A 275 9.02 10.37 -16.59
C TRP A 275 8.07 10.36 -15.39
N LEU A 276 7.06 9.51 -15.43
CA LEU A 276 6.07 9.38 -14.34
C LEU A 276 6.69 8.98 -13.00
N THR A 277 7.88 8.35 -13.03
CA THR A 277 8.58 7.85 -11.85
C THR A 277 9.88 8.59 -11.54
N ASN A 278 10.17 9.70 -12.22
CA ASN A 278 11.35 10.51 -11.92
C ASN A 278 11.21 11.26 -10.57
N GLU A 279 12.30 11.81 -10.08
CA GLU A 279 12.37 12.56 -8.82
C GLU A 279 11.30 13.66 -8.74
N GLN A 280 11.20 14.49 -9.80
CA GLN A 280 10.27 15.62 -9.84
C GLN A 280 8.81 15.16 -9.71
N ASN A 281 8.44 14.11 -10.43
CA ASN A 281 7.06 13.61 -10.43
C ASN A 281 6.72 12.81 -9.18
N GLN A 282 7.67 12.11 -8.57
CA GLN A 282 7.47 11.50 -7.26
C GLN A 282 7.33 12.58 -6.16
N THR A 283 8.11 13.65 -6.24
CA THR A 283 7.95 14.82 -5.35
C THR A 283 6.57 15.48 -5.53
N LEU A 284 6.11 15.65 -6.78
CA LEU A 284 4.78 16.19 -7.06
C LEU A 284 3.66 15.31 -6.47
N ARG A 285 3.77 13.99 -6.62
CA ARG A 285 2.84 13.02 -5.99
C ARG A 285 2.83 13.14 -4.46
N PHE A 286 4.00 13.28 -3.86
CA PHE A 286 4.09 13.50 -2.43
C PHE A 286 3.39 14.80 -2.02
N VAL A 287 3.69 15.92 -2.67
CA VAL A 287 3.12 17.24 -2.32
C VAL A 287 1.59 17.26 -2.48
N GLU A 288 1.05 16.65 -3.54
CA GLU A 288 -0.39 16.70 -3.83
C GLU A 288 -1.19 15.57 -3.21
N GLN A 289 -0.56 14.41 -2.93
CA GLN A 289 -1.25 13.18 -2.54
C GLN A 289 -0.66 12.53 -1.28
N ASN A 290 0.40 13.09 -0.69
CA ASN A 290 1.17 12.51 0.42
C ASN A 290 1.67 11.08 0.15
N GLN A 291 1.89 10.71 -1.11
CA GLN A 291 2.41 9.38 -1.46
C GLN A 291 3.92 9.31 -1.21
N GLY A 292 4.36 8.30 -0.45
CA GLY A 292 5.76 8.10 -0.09
C GLY A 292 6.61 7.73 -1.31
N PRO A 293 7.68 8.52 -1.63
CA PRO A 293 8.47 8.28 -2.82
C PRO A 293 9.36 7.05 -2.72
N SER A 294 9.57 6.34 -3.84
CA SER A 294 10.64 5.35 -4.03
C SER A 294 11.97 5.99 -4.48
N ASN A 295 11.95 7.21 -5.01
CA ASN A 295 13.17 7.91 -5.40
C ASN A 295 13.96 8.32 -4.16
N LYS A 296 15.27 8.01 -4.11
CA LYS A 296 16.13 8.23 -2.95
C LYS A 296 16.17 9.69 -2.50
N VAL A 297 16.25 10.63 -3.46
CA VAL A 297 16.33 12.07 -3.16
C VAL A 297 15.00 12.57 -2.62
N ALA A 298 13.91 12.26 -3.32
CA ALA A 298 12.58 12.65 -2.88
C ALA A 298 12.22 12.05 -1.50
N ALA A 299 12.53 10.77 -1.27
CA ALA A 299 12.25 10.08 -0.01
C ALA A 299 13.04 10.66 1.19
N ALA A 300 14.23 11.19 0.94
CA ALA A 300 15.09 11.77 1.99
C ALA A 300 14.74 13.22 2.32
N SER A 301 13.70 13.81 1.74
CA SER A 301 13.31 15.20 2.02
C SER A 301 12.75 15.35 3.44
N GLU A 302 13.02 16.51 4.07
CA GLU A 302 12.50 16.81 5.40
C GLU A 302 10.98 16.89 5.42
N GLU A 303 10.36 17.27 4.33
CA GLU A 303 8.91 17.37 4.18
C GLU A 303 8.26 15.99 4.25
N VAL A 304 8.85 14.98 3.63
CA VAL A 304 8.39 13.57 3.68
C VAL A 304 8.45 13.07 5.12
N ALA A 305 9.55 13.33 5.82
CA ALA A 305 9.73 12.89 7.20
C ALA A 305 8.75 13.52 8.22
N LYS A 306 8.14 14.65 7.88
CA LYS A 306 7.18 15.37 8.75
C LYS A 306 5.73 14.90 8.60
N VAL A 307 5.41 14.06 7.61
CA VAL A 307 4.03 13.57 7.41
C VAL A 307 3.76 12.39 8.35
N PRO A 308 2.80 12.50 9.30
CA PRO A 308 2.57 11.44 10.28
C PRO A 308 2.26 10.07 9.64
N ALA A 309 1.50 10.04 8.55
CA ALA A 309 1.18 8.81 7.82
C ALA A 309 2.43 8.14 7.23
N ILE A 310 3.39 8.91 6.70
CA ILE A 310 4.65 8.36 6.18
C ILE A 310 5.51 7.83 7.32
N ALA A 311 5.61 8.57 8.42
CA ALA A 311 6.34 8.10 9.61
C ALA A 311 5.73 6.79 10.14
N ALA A 312 4.40 6.70 10.19
CA ALA A 312 3.67 5.52 10.67
C ALA A 312 3.88 4.29 9.76
N VAL A 313 3.83 4.44 8.42
CA VAL A 313 4.07 3.31 7.50
C VAL A 313 5.51 2.84 7.56
N ILE A 314 6.48 3.75 7.75
CA ILE A 314 7.89 3.39 7.95
C ILE A 314 8.07 2.64 9.26
N GLU A 315 7.48 3.11 10.36
CA GLU A 315 7.53 2.42 11.65
C GLU A 315 6.87 1.03 11.56
N GLN A 316 5.73 0.92 10.89
CA GLN A 316 5.01 -0.34 10.70
C GLN A 316 5.78 -1.32 9.82
N SER A 317 6.61 -0.86 8.88
CA SER A 317 7.36 -1.73 7.96
C SER A 317 8.29 -2.73 8.66
N GLN A 318 8.71 -2.44 9.91
CA GLN A 318 9.47 -3.38 10.74
C GLN A 318 8.69 -4.68 11.06
N TYR A 319 7.37 -4.62 10.98
CA TYR A 319 6.43 -5.71 11.21
C TYR A 319 5.70 -6.09 9.91
N GLY A 320 6.21 -5.62 8.79
CA GLY A 320 5.64 -5.82 7.47
C GLY A 320 6.35 -6.91 6.69
N VAL A 321 5.60 -7.57 5.81
CA VAL A 321 6.15 -8.49 4.81
C VAL A 321 5.63 -8.11 3.43
N LEU A 322 6.39 -8.42 2.38
CA LEU A 322 5.90 -8.28 1.02
C LEU A 322 4.80 -9.32 0.76
N GLN A 323 3.69 -8.90 0.17
CA GLN A 323 2.68 -9.84 -0.30
C GLN A 323 3.23 -10.57 -1.53
N ARG A 324 3.54 -11.84 -1.38
CA ARG A 324 4.04 -12.70 -2.46
C ARG A 324 3.00 -13.68 -2.97
N ILE A 325 1.90 -13.78 -2.26
CA ILE A 325 0.77 -14.66 -2.53
C ILE A 325 -0.51 -13.82 -2.59
N GLY A 326 -1.35 -14.08 -3.56
CA GLY A 326 -2.61 -13.36 -3.76
C GLY A 326 -3.54 -14.07 -4.72
#